data_3559af7ec9874c95b2f7a505135cb283
#
_entry.id   3559af7ec9874c95b2f7a505135cb283
#
_cell.length_a   1.000
_cell.length_b   1.000
_cell.length_c   1.000
_cell.angle_alpha   90.00
_cell.angle_beta   90.00
_cell.angle_gamma   90.00
#
_symmetry.space_group_name_H-M   'P 1'
#
loop_
_entity.id
_entity.type
_entity.pdbx_description
1 polymer ?
#
loop_
_entity_poly.entity_id
_entity_poly.type
_entity_poly.pdbx_seq_one_letter_code
_entity_poly.pdbx_strand_id
1 'polypeptide(L)'
;MLRFIVLAQLLITVFYLGKFGLAVVFFTAMFLFLMYIWITRHSLPKDYSRLKWEEMPWLYEGIARMASKAGIGMPYVYILDDYIPNAYSFGSSIVLSLGLFEVLDEEQILGVAAHEIGHIKNGDTVIFPLVAYGRYLMLFLSSIITVFVHTTMAALISFGLCILYEIERVKFLKRREFKADETALYLLDRPFSLKEALEELKYYEDLRINVRASALPGIEPNIERKQKRSLMDTHPTYDERIWKILAEIEGRAFRDTLK
;
A
#
# COMPACT_ATOMS: atom_id res chain seq x y z
N MET A 1 -15.70 6.96 -4.09
CA MET A 1 -15.56 8.18 -4.91
C MET A 1 -14.69 7.98 -6.14
N LEU A 2 -13.53 7.36 -6.07
CA LEU A 2 -12.61 7.19 -7.22
C LEU A 2 -13.27 6.72 -8.52
N ARG A 3 -14.11 5.65 -8.47
CA ARG A 3 -14.82 5.12 -9.63
C ARG A 3 -15.71 6.15 -10.32
N PHE A 4 -16.34 7.05 -9.57
CA PHE A 4 -17.22 8.08 -10.14
C PHE A 4 -16.40 9.20 -10.80
N ILE A 5 -15.23 9.54 -10.27
CA ILE A 5 -14.33 10.53 -10.86
C ILE A 5 -13.78 9.99 -12.17
N VAL A 6 -13.34 8.72 -12.21
CA VAL A 6 -12.90 8.07 -13.46
C VAL A 6 -14.03 8.02 -14.48
N LEU A 7 -15.24 7.63 -14.07
CA LEU A 7 -16.39 7.60 -14.96
C LEU A 7 -16.71 8.99 -15.53
N ALA A 8 -16.69 10.04 -14.71
CA ALA A 8 -16.90 11.41 -15.16
C ALA A 8 -15.84 11.83 -16.19
N GLN A 9 -14.55 11.49 -15.96
CA GLN A 9 -13.48 11.74 -16.92
C GLN A 9 -13.71 11.03 -18.25
N LEU A 10 -14.10 9.74 -18.20
CA LEU A 10 -14.40 8.97 -19.41
C LEU A 10 -15.58 9.57 -20.19
N LEU A 11 -16.66 9.97 -19.50
CA LEU A 11 -17.82 10.59 -20.11
C LEU A 11 -17.46 11.93 -20.77
N ILE A 12 -16.68 12.78 -20.12
CA ILE A 12 -16.19 14.04 -20.68
C ILE A 12 -15.34 13.78 -21.94
N THR A 13 -14.44 12.78 -21.88
CA THR A 13 -13.62 12.42 -23.02
C THR A 13 -14.48 12.01 -24.22
N VAL A 14 -15.47 11.16 -23.99
CA VAL A 14 -16.39 10.72 -25.07
C VAL A 14 -17.29 11.87 -25.56
N PHE A 15 -17.78 12.71 -24.65
CA PHE A 15 -18.64 13.84 -25.00
C PHE A 15 -17.96 14.83 -25.94
N TYR A 16 -16.71 15.22 -25.65
CA TYR A 16 -16.00 16.20 -26.45
C TYR A 16 -15.34 15.63 -27.73
N LEU A 17 -14.92 14.36 -27.70
CA LEU A 17 -14.18 13.73 -28.80
C LEU A 17 -15.04 12.73 -29.61
N GLY A 18 -16.29 12.49 -29.22
CA GLY A 18 -17.21 11.59 -29.92
C GLY A 18 -16.64 10.19 -30.17
N LYS A 19 -16.72 9.69 -31.40
CA LYS A 19 -16.19 8.35 -31.75
C LYS A 19 -14.69 8.20 -31.51
N PHE A 20 -13.93 9.27 -31.70
CA PHE A 20 -12.49 9.28 -31.40
C PHE A 20 -12.26 9.11 -29.89
N GLY A 21 -13.04 9.80 -29.05
CA GLY A 21 -12.98 9.63 -27.59
C GLY A 21 -13.28 8.20 -27.14
N LEU A 22 -14.27 7.53 -27.75
CA LEU A 22 -14.54 6.12 -27.48
C LEU A 22 -13.33 5.23 -27.82
N ALA A 23 -12.69 5.45 -28.98
CA ALA A 23 -11.51 4.70 -29.37
C ALA A 23 -10.34 4.94 -28.39
N VAL A 24 -10.09 6.21 -28.02
CA VAL A 24 -9.06 6.57 -27.03
C VAL A 24 -9.29 5.86 -25.70
N VAL A 25 -10.51 5.89 -25.16
CA VAL A 25 -10.87 5.22 -23.91
C VAL A 25 -10.65 3.73 -24.01
N PHE A 26 -11.12 3.09 -25.09
CA PHE A 26 -10.97 1.65 -25.32
C PHE A 26 -9.50 1.23 -25.38
N PHE A 27 -8.71 1.87 -26.24
CA PHE A 27 -7.29 1.48 -26.39
C PHE A 27 -6.47 1.76 -25.14
N THR A 28 -6.75 2.84 -24.41
CA THR A 28 -6.08 3.15 -23.15
C THR A 28 -6.41 2.11 -22.08
N ALA A 29 -7.69 1.77 -21.93
CA ALA A 29 -8.12 0.73 -20.98
C ALA A 29 -7.50 -0.63 -21.33
N MET A 30 -7.48 -0.99 -22.62
CA MET A 30 -6.85 -2.22 -23.07
C MET A 30 -5.34 -2.22 -22.79
N PHE A 31 -4.64 -1.12 -23.08
CA PHE A 31 -3.20 -0.99 -22.78
C PHE A 31 -2.90 -1.15 -21.29
N LEU A 32 -3.64 -0.46 -20.43
CA LEU A 32 -3.48 -0.57 -18.98
C LEU A 32 -3.79 -1.98 -18.47
N PHE A 33 -4.79 -2.63 -19.04
CA PHE A 33 -5.10 -4.02 -18.71
C PHE A 33 -3.99 -4.99 -19.13
N LEU A 34 -3.43 -4.85 -20.33
CA LEU A 34 -2.30 -5.65 -20.80
C LEU A 34 -1.05 -5.40 -19.95
N MET A 35 -0.77 -4.14 -19.61
CA MET A 35 0.33 -3.77 -18.72
C MET A 35 0.14 -4.37 -17.32
N TYR A 36 -1.08 -4.36 -16.77
CA TYR A 36 -1.39 -5.01 -15.51
C TYR A 36 -1.13 -6.52 -15.56
N ILE A 37 -1.61 -7.22 -16.60
CA ILE A 37 -1.33 -8.64 -16.79
C ILE A 37 0.17 -8.90 -16.92
N TRP A 38 0.88 -8.06 -17.66
CA TRP A 38 2.32 -8.19 -17.84
C TRP A 38 3.07 -8.07 -16.51
N ILE A 39 2.76 -7.07 -15.67
CA ILE A 39 3.38 -6.87 -14.36
C ILE A 39 3.06 -8.03 -13.40
N THR A 40 1.80 -8.47 -13.36
CA THR A 40 1.37 -9.51 -12.41
C THR A 40 1.86 -10.91 -12.80
N ARG A 41 2.23 -11.14 -14.07
CA ARG A 41 2.73 -12.44 -14.55
C ARG A 41 4.24 -12.56 -14.58
N HIS A 42 4.99 -11.46 -14.36
CA HIS A 42 6.44 -11.54 -14.34
C HIS A 42 6.91 -12.28 -13.09
N SER A 43 7.88 -13.19 -13.32
CA SER A 43 8.57 -13.89 -12.24
C SER A 43 9.36 -12.89 -11.38
N LEU A 44 9.40 -13.16 -10.10
CA LEU A 44 10.19 -12.39 -9.15
C LEU A 44 11.66 -12.35 -9.56
N PRO A 45 12.37 -11.24 -9.26
CA PRO A 45 13.81 -11.15 -9.42
C PRO A 45 14.55 -12.26 -8.65
N LYS A 46 15.83 -12.49 -8.99
CA LYS A 46 16.65 -13.55 -8.38
C LYS A 46 16.93 -13.35 -6.88
N ASP A 47 16.76 -12.11 -6.40
CA ASP A 47 17.02 -11.73 -5.01
C ASP A 47 15.93 -12.22 -4.02
N TYR A 48 14.90 -12.89 -4.55
CA TYR A 48 13.79 -13.45 -3.76
C TYR A 48 13.95 -14.95 -3.63
N SER A 49 14.18 -15.42 -2.41
CA SER A 49 14.17 -16.83 -2.08
C SER A 49 12.81 -17.24 -1.51
N ARG A 50 12.24 -18.34 -2.03
CA ARG A 50 10.99 -18.87 -1.48
C ARG A 50 11.29 -19.59 -0.19
N LEU A 51 10.67 -19.13 0.90
CA LEU A 51 10.78 -19.75 2.21
C LEU A 51 10.14 -21.15 2.19
N LYS A 52 10.87 -22.13 2.71
CA LYS A 52 10.38 -23.48 2.95
C LYS A 52 10.07 -23.66 4.43
N TRP A 53 9.19 -24.60 4.73
CA TRP A 53 8.80 -24.89 6.11
C TRP A 53 10.02 -25.25 7.00
N GLU A 54 10.98 -26.02 6.48
CA GLU A 54 12.15 -26.49 7.20
C GLU A 54 13.09 -25.34 7.63
N GLU A 55 13.06 -24.20 6.94
CA GLU A 55 13.95 -23.07 7.18
C GLU A 55 13.50 -22.22 8.39
N MET A 56 12.19 -21.94 8.49
CA MET A 56 11.60 -21.16 9.59
C MET A 56 10.22 -21.73 9.94
N PRO A 57 10.14 -22.87 10.66
CA PRO A 57 8.85 -23.52 10.98
C PRO A 57 7.87 -22.59 11.69
N TRP A 58 8.34 -21.83 12.69
CA TRP A 58 7.52 -20.92 13.48
C TRP A 58 6.80 -19.87 12.62
N LEU A 59 7.51 -19.27 11.65
CA LEU A 59 6.97 -18.26 10.74
C LEU A 59 5.95 -18.89 9.78
N TYR A 60 6.31 -20.04 9.20
CA TYR A 60 5.45 -20.74 8.25
C TYR A 60 4.14 -21.19 8.92
N GLU A 61 4.20 -21.75 10.11
CA GLU A 61 3.04 -22.19 10.89
C GLU A 61 2.18 -21.00 11.35
N GLY A 62 2.82 -19.91 11.79
CA GLY A 62 2.14 -18.66 12.14
C GLY A 62 1.34 -18.11 10.97
N ILE A 63 1.97 -17.99 9.79
CA ILE A 63 1.30 -17.53 8.57
C ILE A 63 0.18 -18.48 8.14
N ALA A 64 0.40 -19.80 8.19
CA ALA A 64 -0.62 -20.80 7.83
C ALA A 64 -1.86 -20.70 8.73
N ARG A 65 -1.67 -20.55 10.04
CA ARG A 65 -2.74 -20.34 11.02
C ARG A 65 -3.53 -19.07 10.74
N MET A 66 -2.82 -17.95 10.50
CA MET A 66 -3.45 -16.66 10.18
C MET A 66 -4.18 -16.70 8.84
N ALA A 67 -3.63 -17.33 7.80
CA ALA A 67 -4.27 -17.51 6.50
C ALA A 67 -5.57 -18.33 6.63
N SER A 68 -5.55 -19.42 7.40
CA SER A 68 -6.73 -20.21 7.71
C SER A 68 -7.80 -19.37 8.42
N LYS A 69 -7.43 -18.61 9.45
CA LYS A 69 -8.32 -17.71 10.20
C LYS A 69 -8.87 -16.60 9.30
N ALA A 70 -8.09 -16.13 8.32
CA ALA A 70 -8.50 -15.17 7.31
C ALA A 70 -9.47 -15.74 6.27
N GLY A 71 -9.53 -17.07 6.13
CA GLY A 71 -10.30 -17.75 5.08
C GLY A 71 -9.68 -17.63 3.69
N ILE A 72 -8.34 -17.52 3.61
CA ILE A 72 -7.58 -17.48 2.36
C ILE A 72 -6.67 -18.71 2.24
N GLY A 73 -6.26 -19.04 1.01
CA GLY A 73 -5.22 -20.04 0.79
C GLY A 73 -3.89 -19.61 1.42
N MET A 74 -3.02 -20.58 1.77
CA MET A 74 -1.68 -20.31 2.27
C MET A 74 -0.92 -19.44 1.25
N PRO A 75 -0.48 -18.22 1.60
CA PRO A 75 0.31 -17.40 0.71
C PRO A 75 1.71 -17.98 0.50
N TYR A 76 2.29 -17.71 -0.66
CA TYR A 76 3.72 -17.97 -0.85
C TYR A 76 4.51 -16.94 -0.04
N VAL A 77 5.50 -17.40 0.71
CA VAL A 77 6.37 -16.53 1.50
C VAL A 77 7.73 -16.48 0.83
N TYR A 78 8.24 -15.26 0.64
CA TYR A 78 9.54 -15.00 0.06
C TYR A 78 10.38 -14.17 1.01
N ILE A 79 11.66 -14.47 1.04
CA ILE A 79 12.67 -13.66 1.73
C ILE A 79 13.42 -12.84 0.67
N LEU A 80 13.48 -11.53 0.90
CA LEU A 80 14.23 -10.59 0.08
C LEU A 80 15.59 -10.37 0.73
N ASP A 81 16.67 -10.55 -0.04
CA ASP A 81 18.03 -10.25 0.39
C ASP A 81 18.28 -8.73 0.38
N ASP A 82 17.65 -8.07 1.35
CA ASP A 82 17.79 -6.63 1.62
C ASP A 82 17.82 -6.41 3.13
N TYR A 83 18.84 -5.69 3.60
CA TYR A 83 19.02 -5.34 5.01
C TYR A 83 18.22 -4.10 5.45
N ILE A 84 17.44 -3.48 4.55
CA ILE A 84 16.47 -2.45 4.92
C ILE A 84 15.18 -3.16 5.34
N PRO A 85 14.69 -2.96 6.59
CA PRO A 85 13.43 -3.54 7.04
C PRO A 85 12.28 -3.15 6.12
N ASN A 86 11.67 -4.15 5.48
CA ASN A 86 10.57 -3.94 4.56
C ASN A 86 9.73 -5.21 4.44
N ALA A 87 8.43 -5.05 4.27
CA ALA A 87 7.49 -6.11 3.93
C ALA A 87 6.49 -5.60 2.90
N TYR A 88 6.01 -6.49 2.05
CA TYR A 88 4.90 -6.19 1.13
C TYR A 88 4.25 -7.46 0.60
N SER A 89 3.02 -7.32 0.14
CA SER A 89 2.25 -8.40 -0.47
C SER A 89 1.97 -8.10 -1.96
N PHE A 90 1.99 -9.15 -2.79
CA PHE A 90 1.57 -9.07 -4.19
C PHE A 90 0.91 -10.40 -4.61
N GLY A 91 -0.17 -10.31 -5.39
CA GLY A 91 -0.97 -11.48 -5.73
C GLY A 91 -1.39 -12.25 -4.47
N SER A 92 -0.94 -13.50 -4.34
CA SER A 92 -1.12 -14.36 -3.17
C SER A 92 0.21 -14.62 -2.44
N SER A 93 1.10 -13.66 -2.43
CA SER A 93 2.45 -13.80 -1.89
C SER A 93 2.76 -12.71 -0.89
N ILE A 94 3.59 -13.04 0.09
CA ILE A 94 4.17 -12.11 1.08
C ILE A 94 5.68 -12.11 0.88
N VAL A 95 6.28 -10.95 0.93
CA VAL A 95 7.74 -10.75 0.91
C VAL A 95 8.15 -10.09 2.21
N LEU A 96 9.17 -10.66 2.85
CA LEU A 96 9.82 -10.12 4.05
C LEU A 96 11.31 -9.93 3.75
N SER A 97 11.87 -8.76 4.07
CA SER A 97 13.30 -8.53 3.91
C SER A 97 14.09 -9.12 5.07
N LEU A 98 15.38 -9.45 4.85
CA LEU A 98 16.30 -9.88 5.92
C LEU A 98 16.41 -8.83 7.03
N GLY A 99 16.37 -7.55 6.68
CA GLY A 99 16.43 -6.47 7.67
C GLY A 99 15.30 -6.49 8.70
N LEU A 100 14.14 -7.10 8.40
CA LEU A 100 13.08 -7.28 9.40
C LEU A 100 13.52 -8.22 10.52
N PHE A 101 14.25 -9.29 10.20
CA PHE A 101 14.72 -10.28 11.17
C PHE A 101 15.88 -9.78 12.03
N GLU A 102 16.51 -8.67 11.65
CA GLU A 102 17.55 -8.03 12.46
C GLU A 102 16.97 -7.02 13.46
N VAL A 103 15.79 -6.48 13.19
CA VAL A 103 15.17 -5.39 13.98
C VAL A 103 14.02 -5.88 14.84
N LEU A 104 13.28 -6.91 14.39
CA LEU A 104 12.04 -7.38 15.01
C LEU A 104 12.21 -8.77 15.62
N ASP A 105 11.52 -9.03 16.71
CA ASP A 105 11.37 -10.38 17.26
C ASP A 105 10.31 -11.21 16.49
N GLU A 106 10.20 -12.50 16.81
CA GLU A 106 9.30 -13.44 16.11
C GLU A 106 7.83 -13.00 16.15
N GLU A 107 7.35 -12.52 17.28
CA GLU A 107 5.96 -12.05 17.45
C GLU A 107 5.70 -10.77 16.65
N GLN A 108 6.66 -9.86 16.60
CA GLN A 108 6.60 -8.63 15.83
C GLN A 108 6.61 -8.93 14.33
N ILE A 109 7.43 -9.90 13.87
CA ILE A 109 7.44 -10.37 12.48
C ILE A 109 6.09 -10.99 12.11
N LEU A 110 5.50 -11.78 13.00
CA LEU A 110 4.14 -12.30 12.80
C LEU A 110 3.11 -11.15 12.75
N GLY A 111 3.30 -10.09 13.52
CA GLY A 111 2.50 -8.85 13.43
C GLY A 111 2.54 -8.24 12.04
N VAL A 112 3.73 -8.08 11.47
CA VAL A 112 3.92 -7.57 10.09
C VAL A 112 3.33 -8.54 9.07
N ALA A 113 3.56 -9.85 9.21
CA ALA A 113 2.99 -10.86 8.31
C ALA A 113 1.45 -10.87 8.35
N ALA A 114 0.84 -10.64 9.52
CA ALA A 114 -0.61 -10.51 9.67
C ALA A 114 -1.16 -9.30 8.91
N HIS A 115 -0.44 -8.17 8.90
CA HIS A 115 -0.78 -6.98 8.12
C HIS A 115 -0.76 -7.29 6.62
N GLU A 116 0.26 -7.98 6.13
CA GLU A 116 0.35 -8.40 4.72
C GLU A 116 -0.75 -9.39 4.33
N ILE A 117 -1.10 -10.34 5.22
CA ILE A 117 -2.28 -11.20 5.05
C ILE A 117 -3.56 -10.36 4.97
N GLY A 118 -3.64 -9.28 5.75
CA GLY A 118 -4.73 -8.32 5.70
C GLY A 118 -4.90 -7.71 4.31
N HIS A 119 -3.83 -7.31 3.64
CA HIS A 119 -3.85 -6.81 2.26
C HIS A 119 -4.33 -7.87 1.26
N ILE A 120 -3.82 -9.10 1.36
CA ILE A 120 -4.27 -10.21 0.50
C ILE A 120 -5.76 -10.47 0.69
N LYS A 121 -6.22 -10.65 1.93
CA LYS A 121 -7.63 -10.88 2.27
C LYS A 121 -8.54 -9.77 1.76
N ASN A 122 -8.10 -8.54 1.90
CA ASN A 122 -8.87 -7.36 1.49
C ASN A 122 -8.84 -7.13 -0.04
N GLY A 123 -8.04 -7.88 -0.81
CA GLY A 123 -7.89 -7.73 -2.25
C GLY A 123 -7.05 -6.51 -2.67
N ASP A 124 -6.24 -5.96 -1.76
CA ASP A 124 -5.42 -4.78 -2.01
C ASP A 124 -4.34 -5.04 -3.04
N THR A 125 -3.81 -6.26 -3.10
CA THR A 125 -2.81 -6.69 -4.08
C THR A 125 -3.28 -6.52 -5.53
N VAL A 126 -4.60 -6.50 -5.77
CA VAL A 126 -5.22 -6.21 -7.08
C VAL A 126 -5.64 -4.74 -7.18
N ILE A 127 -6.20 -4.20 -6.12
CA ILE A 127 -6.78 -2.84 -6.11
C ILE A 127 -5.68 -1.77 -6.17
N PHE A 128 -4.55 -1.94 -5.49
CA PHE A 128 -3.47 -0.94 -5.48
C PHE A 128 -2.88 -0.66 -6.85
N PRO A 129 -2.48 -1.68 -7.66
CA PRO A 129 -2.06 -1.44 -9.04
C PRO A 129 -3.12 -0.73 -9.88
N LEU A 130 -4.40 -1.13 -9.78
CA LEU A 130 -5.49 -0.49 -10.53
C LEU A 130 -5.65 0.99 -10.17
N VAL A 131 -5.54 1.32 -8.89
CA VAL A 131 -5.60 2.72 -8.41
C VAL A 131 -4.35 3.50 -8.84
N ALA A 132 -3.18 2.87 -8.85
CA ALA A 132 -1.95 3.50 -9.35
C ALA A 132 -2.03 3.78 -10.86
N TYR A 133 -2.48 2.82 -11.65
CA TYR A 133 -2.66 3.00 -13.10
C TYR A 133 -3.79 3.98 -13.45
N GLY A 134 -4.85 4.03 -12.64
CA GLY A 134 -5.90 5.02 -12.77
C GLY A 134 -5.37 6.47 -12.77
N ARG A 135 -4.31 6.76 -12.04
CA ARG A 135 -3.60 8.05 -12.07
C ARG A 135 -3.07 8.38 -13.48
N TYR A 136 -2.38 7.45 -14.09
CA TYR A 136 -1.84 7.64 -15.44
C TYR A 136 -2.95 7.77 -16.48
N LEU A 137 -4.03 7.00 -16.33
CA LEU A 137 -5.22 7.13 -17.17
C LEU A 137 -5.81 8.55 -17.08
N MET A 138 -6.00 9.08 -15.86
CA MET A 138 -6.54 10.42 -15.64
C MET A 138 -5.66 11.50 -16.30
N LEU A 139 -4.35 11.43 -16.11
CA LEU A 139 -3.38 12.35 -16.71
C LEU A 139 -3.41 12.29 -18.24
N PHE A 140 -3.40 11.08 -18.81
CA PHE A 140 -3.43 10.88 -20.25
C PHE A 140 -4.69 11.43 -20.90
N LEU A 141 -5.87 11.11 -20.34
CA LEU A 141 -7.14 11.62 -20.86
C LEU A 141 -7.24 13.15 -20.74
N SER A 142 -6.75 13.73 -19.64
CA SER A 142 -6.72 15.19 -19.49
C SER A 142 -5.80 15.85 -20.52
N SER A 143 -4.67 15.24 -20.82
CA SER A 143 -3.73 15.74 -21.85
C SER A 143 -4.36 15.68 -23.24
N ILE A 144 -5.04 14.58 -23.60
CA ILE A 144 -5.74 14.45 -24.89
C ILE A 144 -6.84 15.51 -25.02
N ILE A 145 -7.65 15.73 -24.00
CA ILE A 145 -8.68 16.78 -24.03
C ILE A 145 -8.05 18.15 -24.24
N THR A 146 -6.95 18.45 -23.57
CA THR A 146 -6.27 19.74 -23.70
C THR A 146 -5.72 19.98 -25.11
N VAL A 147 -5.20 18.93 -25.76
CA VAL A 147 -4.61 19.04 -27.11
C VAL A 147 -5.68 19.10 -28.20
N PHE A 148 -6.73 18.31 -28.11
CA PHE A 148 -7.71 18.15 -29.21
C PHE A 148 -9.01 18.96 -29.02
N VAL A 149 -9.31 19.37 -27.78
CA VAL A 149 -10.52 20.17 -27.47
C VAL A 149 -10.09 21.61 -27.20
N HIS A 150 -10.22 22.49 -28.18
CA HIS A 150 -9.83 23.89 -28.09
C HIS A 150 -10.72 24.73 -27.15
N THR A 151 -11.28 24.12 -26.11
CA THR A 151 -12.14 24.77 -25.13
C THR A 151 -11.44 24.76 -23.77
N THR A 152 -11.03 25.94 -23.29
CA THR A 152 -10.36 26.11 -22.00
C THR A 152 -11.18 25.50 -20.83
N MET A 153 -12.50 25.61 -20.89
CA MET A 153 -13.39 25.06 -19.86
C MET A 153 -13.27 23.53 -19.78
N ALA A 154 -13.23 22.82 -20.92
CA ALA A 154 -13.07 21.37 -20.95
C ALA A 154 -11.72 20.93 -20.33
N ALA A 155 -10.65 21.64 -20.64
CA ALA A 155 -9.32 21.40 -20.05
C ALA A 155 -9.35 21.61 -18.53
N LEU A 156 -9.93 22.73 -18.04
CA LEU A 156 -10.01 23.04 -16.62
C LEU A 156 -10.81 21.98 -15.84
N ILE A 157 -11.96 21.56 -16.38
CA ILE A 157 -12.78 20.51 -15.75
C ILE A 157 -12.00 19.20 -15.68
N SER A 158 -11.36 18.80 -16.79
CA SER A 158 -10.62 17.54 -16.87
C SER A 158 -9.43 17.50 -15.91
N PHE A 159 -8.63 18.57 -15.83
CA PHE A 159 -7.54 18.67 -14.84
C PHE A 159 -8.06 18.78 -13.41
N GLY A 160 -9.18 19.45 -13.17
CA GLY A 160 -9.87 19.47 -11.88
C GLY A 160 -10.25 18.06 -11.40
N LEU A 161 -10.78 17.22 -12.29
CA LEU A 161 -11.05 15.81 -11.99
C LEU A 161 -9.77 15.02 -11.72
N CYS A 162 -8.66 15.31 -12.42
CA CYS A 162 -7.38 14.69 -12.18
C CYS A 162 -6.86 15.02 -10.76
N ILE A 163 -6.92 16.28 -10.34
CA ILE A 163 -6.56 16.71 -8.98
C ILE A 163 -7.46 16.04 -7.93
N LEU A 164 -8.77 16.02 -8.18
CA LEU A 164 -9.72 15.37 -7.27
C LEU A 164 -9.45 13.87 -7.16
N TYR A 165 -9.06 13.22 -8.26
CA TYR A 165 -8.65 11.82 -8.26
C TYR A 165 -7.44 11.60 -7.34
N GLU A 166 -6.40 12.44 -7.42
CA GLU A 166 -5.21 12.32 -6.59
C GLU A 166 -5.54 12.47 -5.09
N ILE A 167 -6.36 13.45 -4.74
CA ILE A 167 -6.80 13.65 -3.35
C ILE A 167 -7.55 12.42 -2.82
N GLU A 168 -8.51 11.92 -3.60
CA GLU A 168 -9.29 10.73 -3.20
C GLU A 168 -8.47 9.44 -3.24
N ARG A 169 -7.46 9.35 -4.12
CA ARG A 169 -6.51 8.23 -4.18
C ARG A 169 -5.72 8.12 -2.87
N VAL A 170 -5.13 9.22 -2.41
CA VAL A 170 -4.39 9.25 -1.15
C VAL A 170 -5.27 8.82 0.02
N LYS A 171 -6.48 9.42 0.14
CA LYS A 171 -7.45 9.05 1.20
C LYS A 171 -7.87 7.58 1.12
N PHE A 172 -8.03 7.06 -0.10
CA PHE A 172 -8.40 5.67 -0.32
C PHE A 172 -7.29 4.73 0.15
N LEU A 173 -6.03 4.97 -0.26
CA LEU A 173 -4.89 4.15 0.11
C LEU A 173 -4.68 4.13 1.64
N LYS A 174 -4.70 5.30 2.29
CA LYS A 174 -4.62 5.38 3.76
C LYS A 174 -5.72 4.57 4.48
N ARG A 175 -6.95 4.61 3.97
CA ARG A 175 -8.04 3.79 4.55
C ARG A 175 -7.80 2.29 4.38
N ARG A 176 -7.15 1.88 3.30
CA ARG A 176 -6.81 0.47 3.06
C ARG A 176 -5.73 -0.02 4.01
N GLU A 177 -4.71 0.80 4.30
CA GLU A 177 -3.71 0.52 5.33
C GLU A 177 -4.36 0.27 6.69
N PHE A 178 -5.23 1.18 7.13
CA PHE A 178 -5.95 1.00 8.39
C PHE A 178 -6.84 -0.25 8.40
N LYS A 179 -7.41 -0.60 7.26
CA LYS A 179 -8.21 -1.83 7.16
C LYS A 179 -7.34 -3.08 7.22
N ALA A 180 -6.12 -3.04 6.70
CA ALA A 180 -5.15 -4.12 6.84
C ALA A 180 -4.72 -4.27 8.30
N ASP A 181 -4.45 -3.16 9.01
CA ASP A 181 -4.17 -3.16 10.45
C ASP A 181 -5.31 -3.79 11.27
N GLU A 182 -6.56 -3.38 11.02
CA GLU A 182 -7.74 -3.94 11.68
C GLU A 182 -7.88 -5.46 11.42
N THR A 183 -7.60 -5.89 10.19
CA THR A 183 -7.58 -7.31 9.84
C THR A 183 -6.47 -8.05 10.58
N ALA A 184 -5.25 -7.47 10.64
CA ALA A 184 -4.13 -8.05 11.36
C ALA A 184 -4.45 -8.26 12.84
N LEU A 185 -5.04 -7.26 13.51
CA LEU A 185 -5.46 -7.36 14.90
C LEU A 185 -6.48 -8.50 15.17
N TYR A 186 -7.29 -8.82 14.17
CA TYR A 186 -8.20 -9.97 14.26
C TYR A 186 -7.45 -11.31 14.11
N LEU A 187 -6.42 -11.35 13.27
CA LEU A 187 -5.68 -12.57 12.95
C LEU A 187 -4.70 -12.97 14.05
N LEU A 188 -4.09 -12.00 14.73
CA LEU A 188 -3.08 -12.20 15.74
C LEU A 188 -3.65 -12.78 17.05
N ASP A 189 -2.88 -13.65 17.67
CA ASP A 189 -3.16 -14.13 19.04
C ASP A 189 -2.70 -13.08 20.06
N ARG A 190 -1.64 -12.33 19.76
CA ARG A 190 -1.14 -11.17 20.52
C ARG A 190 -1.29 -9.88 19.71
N PRO A 191 -2.41 -9.14 19.82
CA PRO A 191 -2.68 -7.95 18.99
C PRO A 191 -1.65 -6.83 19.15
N PHE A 192 -0.98 -6.73 20.31
CA PHE A 192 0.06 -5.73 20.55
C PHE A 192 1.31 -5.92 19.70
N SER A 193 1.59 -7.12 19.19
CA SER A 193 2.81 -7.39 18.40
C SER A 193 2.92 -6.52 17.15
N LEU A 194 1.81 -6.21 16.48
CA LEU A 194 1.82 -5.27 15.36
C LEU A 194 2.17 -3.84 15.78
N LYS A 195 1.63 -3.38 16.91
CA LYS A 195 1.95 -2.05 17.46
C LYS A 195 3.43 -1.95 17.82
N GLU A 196 3.96 -2.94 18.52
CA GLU A 196 5.36 -3.05 18.92
C GLU A 196 6.28 -3.06 17.69
N ALA A 197 5.93 -3.84 16.66
CA ALA A 197 6.66 -3.86 15.39
C ALA A 197 6.71 -2.45 14.73
N LEU A 198 5.60 -1.72 14.71
CA LEU A 198 5.57 -0.38 14.14
C LEU A 198 6.41 0.64 14.95
N GLU A 199 6.49 0.48 16.27
CA GLU A 199 7.36 1.31 17.13
C GLU A 199 8.84 1.05 16.84
N GLU A 200 9.26 -0.22 16.71
CA GLU A 200 10.64 -0.58 16.38
C GLU A 200 11.01 -0.12 14.97
N LEU A 201 10.14 -0.31 13.98
CA LEU A 201 10.38 0.16 12.61
C LEU A 201 10.48 1.68 12.54
N LYS A 202 9.65 2.41 13.29
CA LYS A 202 9.73 3.86 13.41
C LYS A 202 11.07 4.29 14.00
N TYR A 203 11.48 3.65 15.09
CA TYR A 203 12.76 3.94 15.76
C TYR A 203 13.95 3.69 14.82
N TYR A 204 13.94 2.57 14.09
CA TYR A 204 14.95 2.26 13.09
C TYR A 204 15.01 3.32 11.98
N GLU A 205 13.87 3.77 11.45
CA GLU A 205 13.82 4.80 10.41
C GLU A 205 14.37 6.14 10.92
N ASP A 206 13.99 6.55 12.12
CA ASP A 206 14.48 7.77 12.76
C ASP A 206 16.01 7.73 12.98
N LEU A 207 16.55 6.61 13.44
CA LEU A 207 18.00 6.40 13.57
C LEU A 207 18.71 6.49 12.22
N ARG A 208 18.20 5.84 11.19
CA ARG A 208 18.79 5.83 9.84
C ARG A 208 18.85 7.24 9.25
N ILE A 209 17.84 8.05 9.45
CA ILE A 209 17.80 9.46 9.01
C ILE A 209 18.89 10.26 9.74
N ASN A 210 18.98 10.11 11.06
CA ASN A 210 19.97 10.82 11.88
C ASN A 210 21.41 10.46 11.52
N VAL A 211 21.71 9.19 11.30
CA VAL A 211 23.05 8.72 10.89
C VAL A 211 23.42 9.26 9.50
N ARG A 212 22.51 9.28 8.55
CA ARG A 212 22.76 9.87 7.22
C ARG A 212 23.01 11.39 7.30
N ALA A 213 22.29 12.10 8.14
CA ALA A 213 22.50 13.53 8.34
C ALA A 213 23.84 13.85 8.98
N SER A 214 24.31 13.02 9.92
CA SER A 214 25.59 13.22 10.61
C SER A 214 26.82 12.79 9.76
N ALA A 215 26.64 11.95 8.75
CA ALA A 215 27.72 11.50 7.86
C ALA A 215 28.10 12.53 6.79
N LEU A 216 27.38 13.62 6.64
CA LEU A 216 27.66 14.69 5.67
C LEU A 216 28.45 15.82 6.36
N PRO A 217 29.75 16.05 6.01
CA PRO A 217 30.55 17.12 6.62
C PRO A 217 29.91 18.51 6.36
N GLY A 218 29.71 19.27 7.43
CA GLY A 218 29.21 20.64 7.36
C GLY A 218 27.68 20.81 7.42
N ILE A 219 26.93 19.73 7.62
CA ILE A 219 25.50 19.79 7.90
C ILE A 219 25.32 19.44 9.38
N GLU A 220 25.08 20.43 10.22
CA GLU A 220 24.58 20.15 11.57
C GLU A 220 23.28 19.36 11.47
N PRO A 221 23.12 18.27 12.26
CA PRO A 221 21.89 17.51 12.28
C PRO A 221 20.77 18.44 12.75
N ASN A 222 19.96 18.89 11.81
CA ASN A 222 18.78 19.68 12.15
C ASN A 222 17.74 18.69 12.71
N ILE A 223 17.80 18.51 14.04
CA ILE A 223 16.94 17.60 14.82
C ILE A 223 15.45 17.89 14.61
N GLU A 224 15.12 19.04 14.02
CA GLU A 224 13.75 19.45 13.69
C GLU A 224 13.31 19.14 12.25
N ARG A 225 14.01 18.36 11.47
CA ARG A 225 13.41 17.83 10.24
C ARG A 225 12.37 16.76 10.60
N LYS A 226 11.32 17.19 11.28
CA LYS A 226 10.00 16.55 11.14
C LYS A 226 9.83 16.24 9.67
N GLN A 227 9.70 14.96 9.35
CA GLN A 227 9.31 14.50 8.01
C GLN A 227 8.24 15.45 7.50
N LYS A 228 8.59 16.28 6.49
CA LYS A 228 7.67 17.29 5.97
C LYS A 228 6.50 16.49 5.42
N ARG A 229 5.39 16.43 6.17
CA ARG A 229 4.17 15.72 5.76
C ARG A 229 3.80 16.24 4.40
N SER A 230 3.96 15.42 3.39
CA SER A 230 3.40 15.71 2.08
C SER A 230 1.91 15.38 2.14
N LEU A 231 1.07 16.29 1.65
CA LEU A 231 -0.36 15.98 1.45
C LEU A 231 -0.57 14.81 0.48
N MET A 232 0.49 14.39 -0.21
CA MET A 232 0.52 13.32 -1.20
C MET A 232 1.06 11.99 -0.63
N ASP A 233 1.39 11.91 0.66
CA ASP A 233 1.83 10.65 1.28
C ASP A 233 0.71 9.62 1.23
N THR A 234 0.98 8.53 0.55
CA THR A 234 0.00 7.46 0.30
C THR A 234 -0.19 6.54 1.49
N HIS A 235 0.81 6.48 2.38
CA HIS A 235 0.75 5.71 3.62
C HIS A 235 0.46 6.62 4.81
N PRO A 236 -0.31 6.16 5.82
CA PRO A 236 -0.40 6.85 7.09
C PRO A 236 0.95 6.79 7.81
N THR A 237 1.21 7.73 8.71
CA THR A 237 2.41 7.70 9.55
C THR A 237 2.34 6.54 10.54
N TYR A 238 3.50 6.10 11.06
CA TYR A 238 3.55 5.10 12.13
C TYR A 238 2.70 5.55 13.32
N ASP A 239 2.76 6.82 13.72
CA ASP A 239 1.97 7.35 14.83
C ASP A 239 0.45 7.25 14.57
N GLU A 240 -0.01 7.61 13.36
CA GLU A 240 -1.43 7.49 12.98
C GLU A 240 -1.90 6.03 13.05
N ARG A 241 -1.05 5.07 12.66
CA ARG A 241 -1.35 3.63 12.74
C ARG A 241 -1.36 3.15 14.18
N ILE A 242 -0.31 3.46 14.95
CA ILE A 242 -0.17 3.06 16.36
C ILE A 242 -1.36 3.55 17.19
N TRP A 243 -1.72 4.83 17.07
CA TRP A 243 -2.87 5.39 17.77
C TRP A 243 -4.17 4.67 17.43
N LYS A 244 -4.38 4.35 16.16
CA LYS A 244 -5.59 3.67 15.73
C LYS A 244 -5.63 2.21 16.20
N ILE A 245 -4.50 1.52 16.20
CA ILE A 245 -4.35 0.16 16.74
C ILE A 245 -4.69 0.15 18.23
N LEU A 246 -4.13 1.07 19.01
CA LEU A 246 -4.43 1.18 20.44
C LEU A 246 -5.91 1.42 20.70
N ALA A 247 -6.52 2.37 19.99
CA ALA A 247 -7.96 2.64 20.13
C ALA A 247 -8.84 1.41 19.79
N GLU A 248 -8.44 0.62 18.80
CA GLU A 248 -9.18 -0.61 18.44
C GLU A 248 -9.01 -1.72 19.50
N ILE A 249 -7.81 -1.89 20.06
CA ILE A 249 -7.54 -2.87 21.13
C ILE A 249 -8.34 -2.50 22.39
N GLU A 250 -8.28 -1.23 22.83
CA GLU A 250 -9.03 -0.75 23.99
C GLU A 250 -10.56 -0.88 23.78
N GLY A 251 -11.02 -0.51 22.58
CA GLY A 251 -12.44 -0.65 22.21
C GLY A 251 -12.93 -2.10 22.20
N ARG A 252 -12.07 -3.07 21.87
CA ARG A 252 -12.40 -4.51 21.97
C ARG A 252 -12.45 -4.96 23.42
N ALA A 253 -11.43 -4.61 24.21
CA ALA A 253 -11.40 -4.94 25.64
C ALA A 253 -12.66 -4.41 26.37
N PHE A 254 -13.08 -3.18 26.08
CA PHE A 254 -14.30 -2.61 26.65
C PHE A 254 -15.57 -3.33 26.21
N ARG A 255 -15.69 -3.74 24.96
CA ARG A 255 -16.85 -4.52 24.46
C ARG A 255 -16.95 -5.91 25.11
N ASP A 256 -15.80 -6.54 25.41
CA ASP A 256 -15.77 -7.87 26.03
C ASP A 256 -16.08 -7.83 27.53
N THR A 257 -15.83 -6.71 28.21
CA THR A 257 -16.24 -6.51 29.62
C THR A 257 -17.74 -6.25 29.80
N LEU A 258 -18.46 -5.89 28.72
CA LEU A 258 -19.90 -5.65 28.75
C LEU A 258 -20.75 -6.88 28.39
N LYS A 259 -20.14 -8.00 28.04
CA LYS A 259 -20.80 -9.29 27.77
C LYS A 259 -20.74 -10.22 28.97
#